data_91c001d2701a40e2b9e02cc6f9bc04ca
#
_entry.id   91c001d2701a40e2b9e02cc6f9bc04ca
#
_cell.length_a   1.000
_cell.length_b   1.000
_cell.length_c   1.000
_cell.angle_alpha   90.00
_cell.angle_beta   90.00
_cell.angle_gamma   90.00
#
_symmetry.space_group_name_H-M   'P 1'
#
loop_
_entity.id
_entity.type
_entity.pdbx_description
1 polymer ?
#
loop_
_entity_poly.entity_id
_entity_poly.type
_entity_poly.pdbx_seq_one_letter_code
_entity_poly.pdbx_strand_id
1 'polypeptide(L)'
;MRVSGPTPICGTISGIRGCIRIHHHYHLSKNLGNFLVWLLGGCFSFTGKMQDHGSLPSVLDVHVNVAGRSSVLGKVKSRKARWSVRPSDMSNKTFNPIRAIVDNMKVKPNPNKTMIALSIGDPTVFGNLPTDPEVTQAMKDALDSGKFNGYVPSIGYLSSREEVASYYHCPEAPLEAKDVILTSGCSQAIELCLAVLANPGQNILVPRPGFSLYRTLAESMGIEVKLYNLLPEKNWEIDLKQLESLIDEKTVCLIVNNPSNPCGSVFSRRHLQKILAVAARQCVPILADEIYGDMVFSDSKFEPLATLSSKVPILSCGGLAKRWLVPGWRMGWILIHDRRDIFGNEIRDGLTKLSQRILGPCTLVQGALKSILCRTPRVFYHNTLSFLKSNADLCYGALAAIPGLRPIHPSGAMYLMVGIEMEHFPEFENDVEFTEQLVAEQSVHCLPATCFEYPNFFRVVITVPEVMMLEACSRIQEFCEQHYHCAEGSQEECDK
;
A
#
# COMPACT_ATOMS: atom_id res chain seq x y z
N MET A 1 17.05 -48.97 -36.18
CA MET A 1 17.85 -48.53 -35.06
C MET A 1 17.07 -48.80 -33.79
N ARG A 2 17.66 -49.57 -32.87
CA ARG A 2 17.01 -50.09 -31.65
C ARG A 2 16.87 -48.95 -30.64
N VAL A 3 15.69 -48.79 -30.03
CA VAL A 3 15.41 -47.92 -28.91
C VAL A 3 15.48 -48.78 -27.63
N SER A 4 16.42 -48.51 -26.77
CA SER A 4 16.56 -49.13 -25.45
C SER A 4 15.62 -48.45 -24.45
N GLY A 5 14.83 -49.28 -23.74
CA GLY A 5 13.96 -48.83 -22.66
C GLY A 5 14.71 -48.54 -21.36
N PRO A 6 14.14 -47.74 -20.44
CA PRO A 6 14.78 -47.43 -19.19
C PRO A 6 14.62 -48.54 -18.15
N THR A 7 15.73 -48.82 -17.45
CA THR A 7 15.86 -49.68 -16.28
C THR A 7 15.17 -49.10 -15.04
N PRO A 8 14.52 -49.90 -14.17
CA PRO A 8 13.93 -49.39 -12.93
C PRO A 8 15.00 -49.16 -11.85
N ILE A 9 15.01 -47.98 -11.28
CA ILE A 9 15.81 -47.66 -10.09
C ILE A 9 14.99 -48.03 -8.83
N CYS A 10 15.51 -49.02 -8.10
CA CYS A 10 14.98 -49.40 -6.79
C CYS A 10 15.64 -48.50 -5.72
N GLY A 11 14.89 -47.61 -5.11
CA GLY A 11 15.32 -46.81 -3.97
C GLY A 11 14.49 -47.10 -2.74
N THR A 12 15.12 -47.57 -1.68
CA THR A 12 14.50 -47.76 -0.36
C THR A 12 14.40 -46.43 0.34
N ILE A 13 13.18 -46.02 0.72
CA ILE A 13 12.90 -44.80 1.54
C ILE A 13 12.43 -45.28 2.91
N SER A 14 13.22 -45.01 3.94
CA SER A 14 12.84 -45.15 5.35
C SER A 14 12.37 -43.79 5.88
N GLY A 15 11.14 -43.75 6.40
CA GLY A 15 10.65 -42.75 7.35
C GLY A 15 10.29 -41.39 6.79
N ILE A 16 9.10 -41.25 6.15
CA ILE A 16 8.46 -39.93 5.95
C ILE A 16 6.94 -40.08 6.17
N ARG A 17 6.42 -39.29 7.12
CA ARG A 17 4.98 -39.00 7.18
C ARG A 17 4.72 -37.85 6.19
N GLY A 18 4.12 -38.17 5.05
CA GLY A 18 3.78 -37.16 4.04
C GLY A 18 2.64 -37.62 3.14
N CYS A 19 1.75 -36.68 2.81
CA CYS A 19 0.69 -36.89 1.80
C CYS A 19 1.33 -37.15 0.42
N ILE A 20 1.06 -38.32 -0.18
CA ILE A 20 1.51 -38.62 -1.55
C ILE A 20 0.44 -38.14 -2.52
N ARG A 21 0.79 -37.17 -3.37
CA ARG A 21 -0.01 -36.76 -4.53
C ARG A 21 0.48 -37.57 -5.73
N ILE A 22 -0.38 -38.44 -6.27
CA ILE A 22 -0.11 -39.15 -7.52
C ILE A 22 -0.83 -38.43 -8.67
N HIS A 23 -0.05 -37.84 -9.58
CA HIS A 23 -0.56 -37.36 -10.88
C HIS A 23 -0.24 -38.37 -11.95
N HIS A 24 -1.23 -39.11 -12.45
CA HIS A 24 -1.12 -39.86 -13.69
C HIS A 24 -2.38 -39.66 -14.55
N HIS A 25 -2.16 -39.30 -15.81
CA HIS A 25 -3.17 -39.34 -16.85
C HIS A 25 -3.25 -40.77 -17.36
N TYR A 26 -4.38 -41.41 -17.20
CA TYR A 26 -4.70 -42.69 -17.86
C TYR A 26 -5.90 -42.58 -18.77
N HIS A 27 -5.74 -43.05 -20.01
CA HIS A 27 -6.85 -43.39 -20.92
C HIS A 27 -7.51 -44.66 -20.40
N LEU A 28 -8.77 -44.60 -20.02
CA LEU A 28 -9.56 -45.76 -19.60
C LEU A 28 -9.99 -46.57 -20.82
N SER A 29 -9.49 -47.81 -20.96
CA SER A 29 -10.04 -48.81 -21.86
C SER A 29 -11.09 -49.69 -21.15
N LYS A 30 -12.11 -50.15 -21.86
CA LYS A 30 -13.35 -50.77 -21.36
C LYS A 30 -13.23 -52.15 -20.68
N ASN A 31 -12.04 -52.66 -20.35
CA ASN A 31 -11.87 -53.94 -19.67
C ASN A 31 -10.88 -53.80 -18.52
N LEU A 32 -11.38 -53.66 -17.31
CA LEU A 32 -10.57 -53.73 -16.10
C LEU A 32 -11.08 -54.81 -15.16
N GLY A 33 -10.37 -55.93 -15.24
CA GLY A 33 -10.32 -56.90 -14.15
C GLY A 33 -9.40 -56.36 -13.03
N ASN A 34 -9.51 -56.99 -11.88
CA ASN A 34 -8.85 -56.69 -10.62
C ASN A 34 -7.50 -55.95 -10.69
N PHE A 35 -7.41 -54.75 -10.09
CA PHE A 35 -6.17 -54.04 -9.93
C PHE A 35 -5.53 -54.38 -8.55
N LEU A 36 -4.35 -54.97 -8.57
CA LEU A 36 -3.50 -55.17 -7.38
C LEU A 36 -2.45 -54.06 -7.30
N VAL A 37 -2.48 -53.27 -6.24
CA VAL A 37 -1.45 -52.27 -5.96
C VAL A 37 -0.68 -52.66 -4.70
N TRP A 38 0.65 -52.80 -4.82
CA TRP A 38 1.56 -53.04 -3.70
C TRP A 38 2.03 -51.72 -3.12
N LEU A 39 1.71 -51.42 -1.88
CA LEU A 39 2.26 -50.33 -1.11
C LEU A 39 2.72 -50.85 0.26
N LEU A 40 3.98 -50.71 0.56
CA LEU A 40 4.56 -51.04 1.87
C LEU A 40 4.37 -52.52 2.33
N GLY A 41 4.49 -53.46 1.44
CA GLY A 41 4.49 -54.88 1.81
C GLY A 41 3.08 -55.47 2.10
N GLY A 42 2.03 -54.73 1.81
CA GLY A 42 0.64 -55.19 1.99
C GLY A 42 -0.10 -55.34 0.67
N CYS A 43 -0.98 -56.36 0.56
CA CYS A 43 -1.88 -56.53 -0.57
C CYS A 43 -3.16 -55.74 -0.37
N PHE A 44 -3.51 -54.88 -1.34
CA PHE A 44 -4.79 -54.17 -1.39
C PHE A 44 -5.62 -54.72 -2.52
N SER A 45 -6.86 -55.16 -2.27
CA SER A 45 -7.82 -55.56 -3.31
C SER A 45 -8.99 -54.56 -3.36
N PHE A 46 -9.29 -54.10 -4.56
CA PHE A 46 -10.45 -53.25 -4.81
C PHE A 46 -11.53 -54.06 -5.47
N THR A 47 -12.70 -54.15 -4.87
CA THR A 47 -13.89 -54.74 -5.50
C THR A 47 -14.98 -53.67 -5.60
N GLY A 48 -15.25 -53.19 -6.79
CA GLY A 48 -16.34 -52.28 -7.08
C GLY A 48 -17.09 -52.76 -8.33
N LYS A 49 -18.40 -53.02 -8.25
CA LYS A 49 -19.25 -53.21 -9.41
C LYS A 49 -19.67 -51.87 -9.97
N MET A 50 -19.30 -51.56 -11.20
CA MET A 50 -19.90 -50.45 -11.96
C MET A 50 -21.31 -50.85 -12.42
N GLN A 51 -22.31 -50.08 -12.04
CA GLN A 51 -23.62 -50.11 -12.69
C GLN A 51 -23.62 -49.10 -13.86
N ASP A 52 -24.13 -49.59 -14.98
CA ASP A 52 -24.28 -48.90 -16.26
C ASP A 52 -25.37 -47.82 -16.18
N HIS A 53 -25.10 -46.69 -15.53
CA HIS A 53 -25.86 -45.46 -15.72
C HIS A 53 -24.97 -44.28 -15.35
N GLY A 54 -24.66 -43.45 -16.30
CA GLY A 54 -23.82 -42.29 -16.44
C GLY A 54 -23.66 -41.26 -15.32
N SER A 55 -23.73 -41.65 -14.06
CA SER A 55 -23.45 -40.79 -12.91
C SER A 55 -22.49 -41.48 -11.96
N LEU A 56 -21.40 -40.83 -11.66
CA LEU A 56 -20.45 -41.23 -10.59
C LEU A 56 -21.16 -41.30 -9.23
N PRO A 57 -20.97 -42.37 -8.45
CA PRO A 57 -21.55 -42.46 -7.11
C PRO A 57 -21.01 -41.37 -6.21
N SER A 58 -21.88 -40.79 -5.40
CA SER A 58 -21.58 -39.69 -4.50
C SER A 58 -20.68 -40.09 -3.30
N VAL A 59 -20.38 -41.35 -3.11
CA VAL A 59 -19.53 -41.88 -2.05
C VAL A 59 -18.83 -43.16 -2.54
N LEU A 60 -17.50 -43.19 -2.39
CA LEU A 60 -16.70 -44.41 -2.55
C LEU A 60 -16.34 -44.94 -1.15
N ASP A 61 -16.87 -46.10 -0.78
CA ASP A 61 -16.42 -46.81 0.43
C ASP A 61 -15.14 -47.59 0.10
N VAL A 62 -14.03 -47.16 0.67
CA VAL A 62 -12.73 -47.86 0.53
C VAL A 62 -12.49 -48.67 1.80
N HIS A 63 -12.59 -49.99 1.69
CA HIS A 63 -12.18 -50.91 2.76
C HIS A 63 -10.69 -51.29 2.58
N VAL A 64 -9.87 -50.97 3.54
CA VAL A 64 -8.47 -51.40 3.59
C VAL A 64 -8.35 -52.50 4.66
N ASN A 65 -8.12 -53.75 4.21
CA ASN A 65 -7.79 -54.82 5.12
C ASN A 65 -6.28 -54.90 5.31
N VAL A 66 -5.81 -54.46 6.46
CA VAL A 66 -4.42 -54.71 6.92
C VAL A 66 -4.52 -55.93 7.87
N ALA A 67 -3.69 -56.92 7.65
CA ALA A 67 -3.70 -58.16 8.48
C ALA A 67 -3.65 -57.78 9.98
N GLY A 68 -4.81 -58.01 10.63
CA GLY A 68 -4.95 -57.88 12.08
C GLY A 68 -5.64 -56.62 12.66
N ARG A 69 -6.02 -55.62 11.83
CA ARG A 69 -6.84 -54.50 12.28
C ARG A 69 -7.65 -53.88 11.13
N SER A 70 -8.98 -53.97 11.24
CA SER A 70 -9.91 -53.22 10.37
C SER A 70 -9.95 -51.76 10.85
N SER A 71 -9.35 -50.86 10.06
CA SER A 71 -9.53 -49.42 10.27
C SER A 71 -10.45 -48.88 9.15
N VAL A 72 -11.60 -48.35 9.54
CA VAL A 72 -12.46 -47.57 8.64
C VAL A 72 -11.80 -46.21 8.41
N LEU A 73 -11.13 -46.09 7.27
CA LEU A 73 -10.73 -44.76 6.78
C LEU A 73 -12.00 -43.99 6.39
N GLY A 74 -12.22 -42.87 7.05
CA GLY A 74 -13.45 -42.09 7.00
C GLY A 74 -13.93 -41.79 5.57
N LYS A 75 -15.22 -41.66 5.40
CA LYS A 75 -15.92 -41.33 4.15
C LYS A 75 -15.30 -40.07 3.52
N VAL A 76 -14.64 -40.24 2.38
CA VAL A 76 -14.22 -39.10 1.57
C VAL A 76 -15.47 -38.52 0.92
N LYS A 77 -15.97 -37.41 1.43
CA LYS A 77 -17.06 -36.67 0.81
C LYS A 77 -16.63 -36.23 -0.60
N SER A 78 -17.31 -36.69 -1.63
CA SER A 78 -17.08 -36.21 -3.01
C SER A 78 -17.30 -34.68 -3.07
N ARG A 79 -16.48 -33.96 -3.85
CA ARG A 79 -16.76 -32.56 -4.17
C ARG A 79 -18.16 -32.46 -4.79
N LYS A 80 -18.91 -31.41 -4.42
CA LYS A 80 -20.25 -31.13 -4.96
C LYS A 80 -20.25 -31.20 -6.47
N ALA A 81 -21.28 -31.83 -7.05
CA ALA A 81 -21.47 -31.98 -8.51
C ALA A 81 -21.73 -30.63 -9.24
N ARG A 82 -21.82 -29.51 -8.52
CA ARG A 82 -22.02 -28.17 -9.07
C ARG A 82 -20.82 -27.30 -8.79
N TRP A 83 -20.42 -26.51 -9.78
CA TRP A 83 -19.45 -25.44 -9.58
C TRP A 83 -19.95 -24.51 -8.45
N SER A 84 -19.13 -24.33 -7.43
CA SER A 84 -19.39 -23.42 -6.33
C SER A 84 -18.05 -22.81 -5.96
N VAL A 85 -17.66 -21.78 -6.71
CA VAL A 85 -16.44 -20.99 -6.47
C VAL A 85 -16.84 -19.70 -5.78
N ARG A 86 -16.23 -19.44 -4.62
CA ARG A 86 -16.42 -18.20 -3.88
C ARG A 86 -15.07 -17.51 -3.73
N PRO A 87 -15.02 -16.17 -3.72
CA PRO A 87 -13.81 -15.44 -3.40
C PRO A 87 -13.34 -15.78 -1.98
N SER A 88 -12.04 -15.59 -1.69
CA SER A 88 -11.49 -15.77 -0.36
C SER A 88 -11.93 -14.63 0.58
N ASP A 89 -11.83 -14.86 1.89
CA ASP A 89 -12.12 -13.82 2.88
C ASP A 89 -11.21 -12.60 2.70
N MET A 90 -9.94 -12.83 2.39
CA MET A 90 -8.99 -11.75 2.08
C MET A 90 -9.47 -10.90 0.91
N SER A 91 -9.92 -11.53 -0.19
CA SER A 91 -10.46 -10.81 -1.35
C SER A 91 -11.71 -10.00 -0.99
N ASN A 92 -12.63 -10.59 -0.21
CA ASN A 92 -13.88 -9.91 0.19
C ASN A 92 -13.64 -8.74 1.17
N LYS A 93 -12.58 -8.81 1.98
CA LYS A 93 -12.20 -7.75 2.93
C LYS A 93 -11.32 -6.67 2.30
N THR A 94 -10.82 -6.89 1.08
CA THR A 94 -9.99 -5.88 0.39
C THR A 94 -10.90 -4.81 -0.17
N PHE A 95 -10.92 -3.64 0.48
CA PHE A 95 -11.67 -2.48 0.07
C PHE A 95 -10.77 -1.24 0.06
N ASN A 96 -10.73 -0.51 -1.06
CA ASN A 96 -10.00 0.74 -1.19
C ASN A 96 -10.99 1.91 -1.36
N PRO A 97 -11.20 2.75 -0.33
CA PRO A 97 -12.19 3.83 -0.37
C PRO A 97 -11.92 4.86 -1.48
N ILE A 98 -10.65 5.18 -1.75
CA ILE A 98 -10.30 6.12 -2.84
C ILE A 98 -10.75 5.56 -4.19
N ARG A 99 -10.45 4.28 -4.46
CA ARG A 99 -10.89 3.64 -5.70
C ARG A 99 -12.40 3.50 -5.78
N ALA A 100 -13.04 3.17 -4.66
CA ALA A 100 -14.49 3.07 -4.61
C ALA A 100 -15.18 4.39 -5.00
N ILE A 101 -14.66 5.53 -4.57
CA ILE A 101 -15.19 6.84 -4.95
C ILE A 101 -14.83 7.16 -6.41
N VAL A 102 -13.56 7.09 -6.78
CA VAL A 102 -13.10 7.49 -8.11
C VAL A 102 -13.67 6.60 -9.22
N ASP A 103 -13.71 5.29 -9.01
CA ASP A 103 -14.15 4.32 -10.04
C ASP A 103 -15.69 4.21 -10.13
N ASN A 104 -16.44 4.58 -9.08
CA ASN A 104 -17.89 4.50 -9.03
C ASN A 104 -18.59 5.85 -9.20
N MET A 105 -17.89 6.93 -9.41
CA MET A 105 -18.49 8.23 -9.66
C MET A 105 -19.42 8.16 -10.87
N LYS A 106 -20.70 8.42 -10.64
CA LYS A 106 -21.75 8.38 -11.68
C LYS A 106 -22.05 9.75 -12.27
N VAL A 107 -21.56 10.79 -11.63
CA VAL A 107 -21.80 12.17 -12.03
C VAL A 107 -21.08 12.46 -13.33
N LYS A 108 -21.79 13.04 -14.28
CA LYS A 108 -21.23 13.48 -15.56
C LYS A 108 -20.70 14.91 -15.39
N PRO A 109 -19.47 15.17 -15.83
CA PRO A 109 -18.92 16.52 -15.80
C PRO A 109 -19.74 17.46 -16.73
N ASN A 110 -19.64 18.76 -16.48
CA ASN A 110 -20.22 19.77 -17.33
C ASN A 110 -19.61 19.68 -18.74
N PRO A 111 -20.44 19.45 -19.78
CA PRO A 111 -19.94 19.25 -21.13
C PRO A 111 -19.29 20.50 -21.74
N ASN A 112 -19.54 21.68 -21.17
CA ASN A 112 -19.02 22.96 -21.63
C ASN A 112 -17.69 23.35 -20.94
N LYS A 113 -17.24 22.59 -19.93
CA LYS A 113 -16.01 22.86 -19.17
C LYS A 113 -15.07 21.65 -19.23
N THR A 114 -13.80 21.88 -19.59
CA THR A 114 -12.81 20.80 -19.58
C THR A 114 -12.58 20.30 -18.16
N MET A 115 -12.51 18.98 -17.99
CA MET A 115 -12.25 18.35 -16.69
C MET A 115 -10.86 18.69 -16.15
N ILE A 116 -10.81 19.15 -14.91
CA ILE A 116 -9.58 19.34 -14.13
C ILE A 116 -9.57 18.34 -12.99
N ALA A 117 -8.73 17.31 -13.11
CA ALA A 117 -8.65 16.21 -12.13
C ALA A 117 -7.62 16.53 -11.04
N LEU A 118 -8.09 16.93 -9.86
CA LEU A 118 -7.27 17.22 -8.66
C LEU A 118 -7.33 16.09 -7.62
N SER A 119 -7.90 14.93 -7.99
CA SER A 119 -8.21 13.84 -7.05
C SER A 119 -7.09 12.81 -6.90
N ILE A 120 -6.37 12.49 -7.99
CA ILE A 120 -5.38 11.40 -8.00
C ILE A 120 -3.97 11.95 -7.81
N GLY A 121 -3.27 11.46 -6.78
CA GLY A 121 -1.88 11.83 -6.46
C GLY A 121 -0.83 11.20 -7.37
N ASP A 122 -0.99 11.35 -8.68
CA ASP A 122 0.00 10.98 -9.68
C ASP A 122 0.60 12.25 -10.30
N PRO A 123 1.88 12.56 -10.08
CA PRO A 123 2.52 13.78 -10.58
C PRO A 123 2.75 13.78 -12.09
N THR A 124 2.51 12.65 -12.78
CA THR A 124 2.85 12.50 -14.21
C THR A 124 1.67 12.77 -15.14
N VAL A 125 0.46 12.89 -14.63
CA VAL A 125 -0.80 12.93 -15.41
C VAL A 125 -0.81 14.07 -16.44
N PHE A 126 -0.28 15.23 -16.09
CA PHE A 126 -0.34 16.42 -16.94
C PHE A 126 0.92 16.66 -17.78
N GLY A 127 1.98 15.85 -17.58
CA GLY A 127 3.23 15.97 -18.30
C GLY A 127 4.09 17.20 -17.99
N ASN A 128 3.64 18.06 -17.06
CA ASN A 128 4.34 19.28 -16.64
C ASN A 128 5.46 19.01 -15.61
N LEU A 129 5.48 17.84 -15.01
CA LEU A 129 6.50 17.38 -14.08
C LEU A 129 7.21 16.13 -14.64
N PRO A 130 8.07 16.27 -15.67
CA PRO A 130 8.84 15.15 -16.19
C PRO A 130 9.90 14.72 -15.16
N THR A 131 10.22 13.42 -15.16
CA THR A 131 11.41 12.96 -14.43
C THR A 131 12.68 13.52 -15.07
N ASP A 132 13.78 13.54 -14.30
CA ASP A 132 15.06 14.02 -14.80
C ASP A 132 15.61 13.12 -15.94
N PRO A 133 16.25 13.70 -16.99
CA PRO A 133 16.88 12.94 -18.06
C PRO A 133 17.90 11.90 -17.58
N GLU A 134 18.67 12.17 -16.52
CA GLU A 134 19.62 11.21 -15.92
C GLU A 134 18.89 9.97 -15.36
N VAL A 135 17.70 10.14 -14.77
CA VAL A 135 16.85 9.04 -14.30
C VAL A 135 16.41 8.15 -15.47
N THR A 136 16.00 8.78 -16.58
CA THR A 136 15.62 8.06 -17.81
C THR A 136 16.83 7.37 -18.45
N GLN A 137 17.97 8.03 -18.48
CA GLN A 137 19.21 7.46 -19.04
C GLN A 137 19.69 6.26 -18.22
N ALA A 138 19.61 6.32 -16.90
CA ALA A 138 19.94 5.19 -16.04
C ALA A 138 19.14 3.92 -16.36
N MET A 139 17.86 4.07 -16.73
CA MET A 139 17.02 2.95 -17.16
C MET A 139 17.42 2.41 -18.53
N LYS A 140 17.75 3.29 -19.48
CA LYS A 140 18.26 2.88 -20.80
C LYS A 140 19.56 2.09 -20.65
N ASP A 141 20.50 2.60 -19.87
CA ASP A 141 21.79 1.94 -19.62
C ASP A 141 21.60 0.56 -18.98
N ALA A 142 20.67 0.44 -18.04
CA ALA A 142 20.33 -0.85 -17.42
C ALA A 142 19.75 -1.84 -18.43
N LEU A 143 18.86 -1.40 -19.31
CA LEU A 143 18.25 -2.20 -20.36
C LEU A 143 19.32 -2.66 -21.38
N ASP A 144 20.10 -1.72 -21.90
CA ASP A 144 21.11 -1.96 -22.95
C ASP A 144 22.24 -2.88 -22.46
N SER A 145 22.51 -2.87 -21.15
CA SER A 145 23.53 -3.74 -20.56
C SER A 145 23.21 -5.22 -20.65
N GLY A 146 21.93 -5.59 -20.77
CA GLY A 146 21.45 -6.98 -20.71
C GLY A 146 21.69 -7.71 -19.38
N LYS A 147 22.30 -7.06 -18.38
CA LYS A 147 22.76 -7.69 -17.13
C LYS A 147 21.62 -7.99 -16.15
N PHE A 148 20.47 -7.33 -16.32
CA PHE A 148 19.38 -7.36 -15.36
C PHE A 148 18.15 -8.15 -15.83
N ASN A 149 18.34 -9.09 -16.76
CA ASN A 149 17.26 -9.92 -17.31
C ASN A 149 16.94 -11.16 -16.47
N GLY A 150 17.84 -11.53 -15.53
CA GLY A 150 17.71 -12.74 -14.72
C GLY A 150 17.02 -12.52 -13.38
N TYR A 151 16.68 -13.63 -12.71
CA TYR A 151 16.21 -13.60 -11.33
C TYR A 151 17.30 -13.20 -10.36
N VAL A 152 16.90 -12.61 -9.23
CA VAL A 152 17.79 -12.17 -8.16
C VAL A 152 17.27 -12.67 -6.81
N PRO A 153 18.03 -12.55 -5.71
CA PRO A 153 17.48 -12.73 -4.38
C PRO A 153 16.24 -11.85 -4.17
N SER A 154 15.19 -12.39 -3.58
CA SER A 154 13.89 -11.72 -3.46
C SER A 154 13.92 -10.37 -2.73
N ILE A 155 14.93 -10.18 -1.87
CA ILE A 155 15.18 -8.89 -1.19
C ILE A 155 15.90 -7.86 -2.07
N GLY A 156 16.28 -8.22 -3.29
CA GLY A 156 16.97 -7.37 -4.26
C GLY A 156 18.47 -7.63 -4.36
N TYR A 157 19.08 -7.13 -5.45
CA TYR A 157 20.53 -7.19 -5.65
C TYR A 157 21.29 -6.60 -4.45
N LEU A 158 22.39 -7.24 -4.05
CA LEU A 158 23.24 -6.72 -2.98
C LEU A 158 23.72 -5.30 -3.30
N SER A 159 24.25 -5.10 -4.52
CA SER A 159 24.72 -3.77 -4.96
C SER A 159 23.64 -2.70 -4.90
N SER A 160 22.40 -3.01 -5.29
CA SER A 160 21.30 -2.06 -5.24
C SER A 160 20.88 -1.73 -3.80
N ARG A 161 20.94 -2.70 -2.89
CA ARG A 161 20.68 -2.49 -1.47
C ARG A 161 21.82 -1.68 -0.81
N GLU A 162 23.07 -1.90 -1.20
CA GLU A 162 24.23 -1.11 -0.79
C GLU A 162 24.06 0.37 -1.17
N GLU A 163 23.60 0.65 -2.40
CA GLU A 163 23.38 2.02 -2.84
C GLU A 163 22.22 2.70 -2.08
N VAL A 164 21.13 2.00 -1.83
CA VAL A 164 20.03 2.54 -1.01
C VAL A 164 20.49 2.77 0.43
N ALA A 165 21.21 1.81 1.02
CA ALA A 165 21.77 1.96 2.36
C ALA A 165 22.71 3.17 2.44
N SER A 166 23.62 3.33 1.49
CA SER A 166 24.55 4.46 1.41
C SER A 166 23.84 5.81 1.26
N TYR A 167 22.76 5.85 0.44
CA TYR A 167 21.99 7.08 0.22
C TYR A 167 21.29 7.60 1.47
N TYR A 168 20.79 6.70 2.31
CA TYR A 168 20.06 7.05 3.55
C TYR A 168 20.92 6.96 4.81
N HIS A 169 22.17 6.50 4.69
CA HIS A 169 23.05 6.36 5.82
C HIS A 169 23.39 7.73 6.44
N CYS A 170 23.27 7.82 7.75
CA CYS A 170 23.82 8.92 8.53
C CYS A 170 24.28 8.40 9.91
N PRO A 171 25.16 9.13 10.64
CA PRO A 171 25.66 8.67 11.93
C PRO A 171 24.57 8.41 12.97
N GLU A 172 23.48 9.18 12.92
CA GLU A 172 22.33 9.05 13.82
C GLU A 172 21.43 7.86 13.48
N ALA A 173 21.46 7.39 12.24
CA ALA A 173 20.69 6.25 11.75
C ALA A 173 21.52 5.44 10.74
N PRO A 174 22.57 4.72 11.21
CA PRO A 174 23.44 3.95 10.34
C PRO A 174 22.67 2.80 9.67
N LEU A 175 23.00 2.55 8.40
CA LEU A 175 22.42 1.50 7.57
C LEU A 175 23.50 0.75 6.81
N GLU A 176 23.28 -0.54 6.66
CA GLU A 176 24.05 -1.44 5.79
C GLU A 176 23.09 -2.16 4.82
N ALA A 177 23.61 -2.81 3.80
CA ALA A 177 22.78 -3.55 2.83
C ALA A 177 21.86 -4.60 3.46
N LYS A 178 22.26 -5.19 4.59
CA LYS A 178 21.43 -6.14 5.35
C LYS A 178 20.16 -5.53 5.94
N ASP A 179 20.16 -4.19 6.09
CA ASP A 179 19.04 -3.42 6.65
C ASP A 179 18.06 -2.94 5.57
N VAL A 180 18.29 -3.31 4.31
CA VAL A 180 17.49 -2.89 3.16
C VAL A 180 16.78 -4.06 2.51
N ILE A 181 15.46 -3.95 2.33
CA ILE A 181 14.65 -4.86 1.52
C ILE A 181 14.06 -4.06 0.37
N LEU A 182 14.37 -4.43 -0.88
CA LEU A 182 13.76 -3.79 -2.05
C LEU A 182 12.37 -4.38 -2.31
N THR A 183 11.44 -3.52 -2.73
CA THR A 183 10.01 -3.85 -2.86
C THR A 183 9.41 -3.30 -4.15
N SER A 184 8.27 -3.86 -4.58
CA SER A 184 7.51 -3.35 -5.73
C SER A 184 6.74 -2.08 -5.37
N GLY A 185 7.48 -0.98 -5.18
CA GLY A 185 6.99 0.30 -4.70
C GLY A 185 6.75 0.32 -3.18
N CYS A 186 6.57 1.53 -2.64
CA CYS A 186 6.29 1.74 -1.22
C CYS A 186 5.04 0.99 -0.73
N SER A 187 4.04 0.78 -1.60
CA SER A 187 2.83 0.05 -1.25
C SER A 187 3.13 -1.38 -0.79
N GLN A 188 4.05 -2.08 -1.48
CA GLN A 188 4.48 -3.40 -1.03
C GLN A 188 5.38 -3.33 0.20
N ALA A 189 6.18 -2.27 0.37
CA ALA A 189 6.95 -2.08 1.59
C ALA A 189 6.02 -2.04 2.82
N ILE A 190 4.94 -1.28 2.74
CA ILE A 190 3.91 -1.20 3.78
C ILE A 190 3.24 -2.56 4.00
N GLU A 191 2.84 -3.25 2.91
CA GLU A 191 2.25 -4.61 2.99
C GLU A 191 3.16 -5.59 3.74
N LEU A 192 4.44 -5.65 3.37
CA LEU A 192 5.40 -6.54 4.02
C LEU A 192 5.63 -6.20 5.48
N CYS A 193 5.70 -4.90 5.82
CA CYS A 193 5.84 -4.44 7.21
C CYS A 193 4.64 -4.85 8.06
N LEU A 194 3.41 -4.67 7.57
CA LEU A 194 2.20 -5.10 8.26
C LEU A 194 2.15 -6.62 8.41
N ALA A 195 2.44 -7.35 7.33
CA ALA A 195 2.39 -8.80 7.33
C ALA A 195 3.46 -9.47 8.22
N VAL A 196 4.60 -8.80 8.47
CA VAL A 196 5.63 -9.34 9.36
C VAL A 196 5.38 -9.01 10.84
N LEU A 197 4.71 -7.89 11.13
CA LEU A 197 4.50 -7.41 12.49
C LEU A 197 3.18 -7.89 13.11
N ALA A 198 2.14 -8.12 12.30
CA ALA A 198 0.78 -8.30 12.78
C ALA A 198 0.16 -9.64 12.38
N ASN A 199 -0.58 -10.23 13.30
CA ASN A 199 -1.43 -11.39 13.05
C ASN A 199 -2.92 -11.00 13.03
N PRO A 200 -3.80 -11.81 12.41
CA PRO A 200 -5.24 -11.60 12.49
C PRO A 200 -5.71 -11.49 13.96
N GLY A 201 -6.55 -10.47 14.24
CA GLY A 201 -7.08 -10.19 15.59
C GLY A 201 -6.17 -9.34 16.48
N GLN A 202 -4.97 -8.98 16.02
CA GLN A 202 -4.16 -7.90 16.61
C GLN A 202 -4.53 -6.58 15.96
N ASN A 203 -4.07 -5.45 16.53
CA ASN A 203 -4.38 -4.12 16.00
C ASN A 203 -3.15 -3.28 15.72
N ILE A 204 -3.37 -2.31 14.81
CA ILE A 204 -2.41 -1.27 14.47
C ILE A 204 -3.06 0.11 14.63
N LEU A 205 -2.21 1.12 14.89
CA LEU A 205 -2.63 2.51 14.99
C LEU A 205 -2.35 3.24 13.66
N VAL A 206 -3.40 3.86 13.10
CA VAL A 206 -3.38 4.50 11.78
C VAL A 206 -3.83 5.96 11.91
N PRO A 207 -3.19 6.92 11.23
CA PRO A 207 -3.61 8.32 11.28
C PRO A 207 -4.99 8.55 10.65
N ARG A 208 -5.74 9.50 11.22
CA ARG A 208 -6.99 10.01 10.69
C ARG A 208 -6.95 11.55 10.66
N PRO A 209 -6.98 12.20 9.46
CA PRO A 209 -6.99 11.58 8.13
C PRO A 209 -5.69 10.83 7.82
N GLY A 210 -5.77 9.78 6.98
CA GLY A 210 -4.61 8.97 6.63
C GLY A 210 -4.78 8.25 5.28
N PHE A 211 -3.66 7.89 4.67
CA PHE A 211 -3.68 7.18 3.39
C PHE A 211 -4.41 5.84 3.53
N SER A 212 -5.48 5.67 2.77
CA SER A 212 -6.42 4.55 2.90
C SER A 212 -5.81 3.17 2.70
N LEU A 213 -4.63 3.07 2.06
CA LEU A 213 -3.96 1.79 1.83
C LEU A 213 -3.60 1.07 3.15
N TYR A 214 -3.27 1.79 4.21
CA TYR A 214 -2.96 1.19 5.51
C TYR A 214 -4.12 0.35 6.01
N ARG A 215 -5.32 0.92 5.97
CA ARG A 215 -6.56 0.24 6.35
C ARG A 215 -6.90 -0.89 5.39
N THR A 216 -6.85 -0.64 4.08
CA THR A 216 -7.11 -1.65 3.03
C THR A 216 -6.28 -2.91 3.24
N LEU A 217 -4.98 -2.76 3.52
CA LEU A 217 -4.08 -3.89 3.75
C LEU A 217 -4.37 -4.59 5.09
N ALA A 218 -4.49 -3.82 6.17
CA ALA A 218 -4.70 -4.37 7.50
C ALA A 218 -6.01 -5.18 7.57
N GLU A 219 -7.13 -4.60 7.12
CA GLU A 219 -8.44 -5.26 7.16
C GLU A 219 -8.47 -6.51 6.26
N SER A 220 -7.81 -6.48 5.10
CA SER A 220 -7.68 -7.65 4.23
C SER A 220 -6.95 -8.81 4.90
N MET A 221 -6.00 -8.52 5.76
CA MET A 221 -5.24 -9.50 6.56
C MET A 221 -5.95 -9.90 7.86
N GLY A 222 -7.11 -9.29 8.18
CA GLY A 222 -7.82 -9.54 9.44
C GLY A 222 -7.23 -8.84 10.65
N ILE A 223 -6.43 -7.79 10.41
CA ILE A 223 -5.83 -6.93 11.44
C ILE A 223 -6.82 -5.79 11.75
N GLU A 224 -7.05 -5.52 13.01
CA GLU A 224 -7.90 -4.43 13.47
C GLU A 224 -7.19 -3.08 13.29
N VAL A 225 -7.94 -2.05 12.84
CA VAL A 225 -7.42 -0.70 12.67
C VAL A 225 -8.00 0.22 13.74
N LYS A 226 -7.13 0.86 14.52
CA LYS A 226 -7.50 1.92 15.46
C LYS A 226 -7.03 3.26 14.93
N LEU A 227 -7.96 4.21 14.79
CA LEU A 227 -7.69 5.50 14.20
C LEU A 227 -7.32 6.53 15.27
N TYR A 228 -6.15 7.13 15.16
CA TYR A 228 -5.75 8.27 15.97
C TYR A 228 -5.88 9.59 15.19
N ASN A 229 -6.29 10.66 15.86
CA ASN A 229 -6.59 11.93 15.22
C ASN A 229 -5.36 12.77 14.94
N LEU A 230 -5.36 13.38 13.76
CA LEU A 230 -4.54 14.55 13.45
C LEU A 230 -5.38 15.81 13.68
N LEU A 231 -4.76 16.88 14.21
CA LEU A 231 -5.43 18.10 14.64
C LEU A 231 -5.21 19.21 13.60
N PRO A 232 -6.22 19.55 12.79
CA PRO A 232 -6.08 20.58 11.75
C PRO A 232 -5.68 21.95 12.31
N GLU A 233 -6.18 22.31 13.49
CA GLU A 233 -5.85 23.56 14.18
C GLU A 233 -4.39 23.61 14.70
N LYS A 234 -3.65 22.50 14.64
CA LYS A 234 -2.23 22.35 14.98
C LYS A 234 -1.39 21.87 13.80
N ASN A 235 -1.75 22.30 12.60
CA ASN A 235 -1.08 21.89 11.37
C ASN A 235 -0.98 20.36 11.23
N TRP A 236 -2.06 19.66 11.59
CA TRP A 236 -2.17 18.21 11.54
C TRP A 236 -1.20 17.45 12.45
N GLU A 237 -0.70 18.05 13.54
CA GLU A 237 0.03 17.29 14.56
C GLU A 237 -0.87 16.20 15.16
N ILE A 238 -0.27 15.11 15.59
CA ILE A 238 -0.98 13.97 16.22
C ILE A 238 -1.53 14.39 17.58
N ASP A 239 -2.77 14.04 17.89
CA ASP A 239 -3.28 14.05 19.26
C ASP A 239 -2.61 12.91 20.06
N LEU A 240 -1.51 13.26 20.71
CA LEU A 240 -0.69 12.30 21.45
C LEU A 240 -1.40 11.70 22.67
N LYS A 241 -2.39 12.40 23.23
CA LYS A 241 -3.16 11.87 24.37
C LYS A 241 -4.12 10.78 23.90
N GLN A 242 -4.83 11.06 22.82
CA GLN A 242 -5.70 10.06 22.20
C GLN A 242 -4.86 8.89 21.68
N LEU A 243 -3.77 9.14 20.96
CA LEU A 243 -2.87 8.09 20.47
C LEU A 243 -2.48 7.12 21.60
N GLU A 244 -2.01 7.64 22.72
CA GLU A 244 -1.56 6.82 23.86
C GLU A 244 -2.71 6.03 24.47
N SER A 245 -3.93 6.59 24.53
CA SER A 245 -5.12 5.93 25.07
C SER A 245 -5.65 4.77 24.20
N LEU A 246 -5.32 4.73 22.92
CA LEU A 246 -5.71 3.69 21.98
C LEU A 246 -4.85 2.43 22.07
N ILE A 247 -3.65 2.55 22.66
CA ILE A 247 -2.70 1.43 22.76
C ILE A 247 -3.18 0.41 23.78
N ASP A 248 -3.20 -0.87 23.40
CA ASP A 248 -3.51 -2.01 24.25
C ASP A 248 -2.55 -3.18 24.00
N GLU A 249 -2.80 -4.30 24.69
CA GLU A 249 -1.98 -5.52 24.63
C GLU A 249 -1.92 -6.16 23.22
N LYS A 250 -2.89 -5.84 22.35
CA LYS A 250 -2.95 -6.32 20.96
C LYS A 250 -2.31 -5.37 19.96
N THR A 251 -1.88 -4.20 20.42
CA THR A 251 -1.27 -3.18 19.55
C THR A 251 0.15 -3.57 19.19
N VAL A 252 0.41 -3.80 17.89
CA VAL A 252 1.70 -4.32 17.40
C VAL A 252 2.46 -3.32 16.53
N CYS A 253 1.82 -2.22 16.09
CA CYS A 253 2.46 -1.25 15.23
C CYS A 253 1.77 0.12 15.30
N LEU A 254 2.58 1.18 15.28
CA LEU A 254 2.15 2.56 15.05
C LEU A 254 2.61 2.98 13.65
N ILE A 255 1.68 3.37 12.77
CA ILE A 255 2.02 3.96 11.47
C ILE A 255 2.17 5.47 11.62
N VAL A 256 3.30 6.02 11.15
CA VAL A 256 3.56 7.47 11.10
C VAL A 256 3.85 7.82 9.65
N ASN A 257 3.02 8.67 9.04
CA ASN A 257 3.22 9.16 7.67
C ASN A 257 3.70 10.61 7.70
N ASN A 258 4.96 10.84 7.34
CA ASN A 258 5.59 12.17 7.38
C ASN A 258 6.65 12.31 6.29
N PRO A 259 6.53 13.28 5.36
CA PRO A 259 5.39 14.19 5.13
C PRO A 259 4.09 13.47 4.79
N SER A 260 2.94 14.06 5.12
CA SER A 260 1.65 13.39 5.16
C SER A 260 0.88 13.41 3.84
N ASN A 261 0.25 12.28 3.53
CA ASN A 261 -0.88 12.17 2.63
C ASN A 261 -2.13 11.78 3.49
N PRO A 262 -3.21 12.60 3.53
CA PRO A 262 -3.56 13.68 2.59
C PRO A 262 -3.16 15.10 3.02
N CYS A 263 -2.59 15.30 4.20
CA CYS A 263 -2.56 16.61 4.85
C CYS A 263 -1.51 17.58 4.28
N GLY A 264 -0.48 17.11 3.59
CA GLY A 264 0.65 17.97 3.20
C GLY A 264 1.47 18.49 4.39
N SER A 265 1.20 18.00 5.60
CA SER A 265 1.90 18.43 6.81
C SER A 265 3.29 17.80 6.93
N VAL A 266 4.17 18.50 7.62
CA VAL A 266 5.52 18.04 7.99
C VAL A 266 5.68 18.23 9.49
N PHE A 267 5.90 17.12 10.21
CA PHE A 267 6.01 17.18 11.66
C PHE A 267 7.32 17.84 12.12
N SER A 268 7.21 18.72 13.11
CA SER A 268 8.38 19.34 13.73
C SER A 268 9.22 18.31 14.48
N ARG A 269 10.55 18.55 14.59
CA ARG A 269 11.47 17.71 15.39
C ARG A 269 10.92 17.47 16.80
N ARG A 270 10.37 18.50 17.42
CA ARG A 270 9.79 18.41 18.77
C ARG A 270 8.60 17.45 18.81
N HIS A 271 7.75 17.48 17.78
CA HIS A 271 6.59 16.60 17.70
C HIS A 271 7.00 15.16 17.46
N LEU A 272 7.93 14.91 16.51
CA LEU A 272 8.50 13.59 16.24
C LEU A 272 9.13 12.96 17.50
N GLN A 273 9.86 13.76 18.30
CA GLN A 273 10.42 13.28 19.58
C GLN A 273 9.35 12.87 20.60
N LYS A 274 8.20 13.57 20.62
CA LYS A 274 7.06 13.19 21.49
C LYS A 274 6.42 11.90 21.02
N ILE A 275 6.24 11.70 19.70
CA ILE A 275 5.74 10.45 19.12
C ILE A 275 6.64 9.28 19.52
N LEU A 276 7.96 9.44 19.34
CA LEU A 276 8.95 8.45 19.74
C LEU A 276 8.93 8.16 21.25
N ALA A 277 8.66 9.17 22.07
CA ALA A 277 8.55 8.98 23.52
C ALA A 277 7.32 8.14 23.88
N VAL A 278 6.18 8.31 23.21
CA VAL A 278 5.00 7.46 23.38
C VAL A 278 5.33 6.03 22.97
N ALA A 279 5.84 5.82 21.76
CA ALA A 279 6.21 4.50 21.25
C ALA A 279 7.21 3.76 22.18
N ALA A 280 8.20 4.49 22.69
CA ALA A 280 9.18 3.91 23.62
C ALA A 280 8.61 3.52 24.99
N ARG A 281 7.66 4.31 25.52
CA ARG A 281 6.98 3.99 26.80
C ARG A 281 6.09 2.77 26.67
N GLN A 282 5.41 2.66 25.54
CA GLN A 282 4.43 1.61 25.26
C GLN A 282 5.04 0.37 24.58
N CYS A 283 6.34 0.40 24.29
CA CYS A 283 7.06 -0.67 23.58
C CYS A 283 6.41 -1.05 22.22
N VAL A 284 5.89 -0.07 21.48
CA VAL A 284 5.26 -0.28 20.17
C VAL A 284 6.24 0.14 19.06
N PRO A 285 6.58 -0.75 18.10
CA PRO A 285 7.41 -0.41 16.95
C PRO A 285 6.67 0.54 16.01
N ILE A 286 7.46 1.30 15.21
CA ILE A 286 6.90 2.24 14.25
C ILE A 286 7.13 1.76 12.82
N LEU A 287 6.07 1.83 11.99
CA LEU A 287 6.15 1.86 10.54
C LEU A 287 6.14 3.33 10.12
N ALA A 288 7.27 3.84 9.66
CA ALA A 288 7.41 5.20 9.16
C ALA A 288 7.23 5.21 7.64
N ASP A 289 6.08 5.69 7.16
CA ASP A 289 5.88 5.95 5.73
C ASP A 289 6.47 7.31 5.40
N GLU A 290 7.70 7.29 4.84
CA GLU A 290 8.49 8.44 4.48
C GLU A 290 8.62 8.60 2.95
N ILE A 291 7.62 8.12 2.17
CA ILE A 291 7.63 8.17 0.69
C ILE A 291 7.76 9.60 0.15
N TYR A 292 7.34 10.60 0.92
CA TYR A 292 7.51 12.02 0.63
C TYR A 292 8.72 12.64 1.32
N GLY A 293 9.64 11.82 1.84
CA GLY A 293 10.87 12.29 2.47
C GLY A 293 11.62 13.29 1.58
N ASP A 294 12.10 14.39 2.16
CA ASP A 294 12.71 15.55 1.50
C ASP A 294 11.80 16.30 0.49
N MET A 295 10.53 15.91 0.31
CA MET A 295 9.55 16.70 -0.42
C MET A 295 8.88 17.70 0.52
N VAL A 296 9.68 18.67 1.00
CA VAL A 296 9.26 19.70 1.95
C VAL A 296 9.53 21.09 1.37
N PHE A 297 8.67 22.03 1.70
CA PHE A 297 8.81 23.40 1.24
C PHE A 297 9.88 24.16 2.06
N SER A 298 10.37 25.29 1.51
CA SER A 298 11.53 26.02 2.03
C SER A 298 11.45 26.39 3.51
N ASP A 299 10.23 26.50 4.05
CA ASP A 299 9.97 26.93 5.44
C ASP A 299 9.91 25.75 6.42
N SER A 300 10.07 24.53 5.90
CA SER A 300 9.98 23.29 6.67
C SER A 300 11.22 22.41 6.48
N LYS A 301 11.48 21.55 7.45
CA LYS A 301 12.58 20.60 7.40
C LYS A 301 12.06 19.18 7.64
N PHE A 302 12.34 18.29 6.70
CA PHE A 302 12.14 16.86 6.92
C PHE A 302 13.27 16.31 7.81
N GLU A 303 12.88 15.56 8.82
CA GLU A 303 13.82 14.78 9.64
C GLU A 303 13.36 13.31 9.63
N PRO A 304 14.15 12.39 9.07
CA PRO A 304 13.82 10.96 9.11
C PRO A 304 13.64 10.52 10.57
N LEU A 305 12.54 9.84 10.87
CA LEU A 305 12.16 9.52 12.24
C LEU A 305 13.24 8.71 12.96
N ALA A 306 13.92 7.83 12.24
CA ALA A 306 14.98 6.99 12.77
C ALA A 306 16.21 7.77 13.28
N THR A 307 16.43 9.01 12.81
CA THR A 307 17.56 9.84 13.27
C THR A 307 17.37 10.38 14.69
N LEU A 308 16.12 10.39 15.16
CA LEU A 308 15.74 11.00 16.44
C LEU A 308 15.67 10.03 17.61
N SER A 309 15.77 8.72 17.36
CA SER A 309 15.71 7.69 18.41
C SER A 309 16.60 6.49 18.09
N SER A 310 17.37 6.08 19.09
CA SER A 310 18.08 4.79 19.10
C SER A 310 17.33 3.70 19.87
N LYS A 311 16.16 4.01 20.43
CA LYS A 311 15.43 3.12 21.35
C LYS A 311 14.27 2.41 20.69
N VAL A 312 13.57 3.11 19.79
CA VAL A 312 12.38 2.59 19.11
C VAL A 312 12.81 1.86 17.83
N PRO A 313 12.43 0.61 17.63
CA PRO A 313 12.66 -0.08 16.36
C PRO A 313 11.71 0.50 15.30
N ILE A 314 12.24 0.83 14.14
CA ILE A 314 11.51 1.51 13.05
C ILE A 314 11.72 0.77 11.74
N LEU A 315 10.63 0.51 11.03
CA LEU A 315 10.64 0.12 9.62
C LEU A 315 10.25 1.35 8.80
N SER A 316 11.23 2.00 8.15
CA SER A 316 10.96 3.14 7.26
C SER A 316 10.69 2.65 5.85
N CYS A 317 9.60 3.14 5.26
CA CYS A 317 9.17 2.81 3.89
C CYS A 317 9.41 4.01 2.97
N GLY A 318 10.02 3.75 1.81
CA GLY A 318 10.31 4.76 0.80
C GLY A 318 10.29 4.19 -0.62
N GLY A 319 10.69 5.01 -1.59
CA GLY A 319 10.74 4.58 -2.98
C GLY A 319 10.92 5.71 -3.99
N LEU A 320 11.03 5.36 -5.27
CA LEU A 320 11.24 6.30 -6.36
C LEU A 320 9.97 7.07 -6.78
N ALA A 321 8.79 6.59 -6.37
CA ALA A 321 7.51 7.01 -6.93
C ALA A 321 7.24 8.52 -6.88
N LYS A 322 7.68 9.18 -5.81
CA LYS A 322 7.31 10.58 -5.54
C LYS A 322 8.46 11.54 -5.81
N ARG A 323 9.57 11.41 -5.11
CA ARG A 323 10.72 12.31 -5.24
C ARG A 323 11.35 12.32 -6.65
N TRP A 324 11.33 11.18 -7.35
CA TRP A 324 11.89 11.04 -8.72
C TRP A 324 10.81 11.09 -9.81
N LEU A 325 9.54 11.29 -9.46
CA LEU A 325 8.40 11.42 -10.38
C LEU A 325 8.22 10.20 -11.31
N VAL A 326 8.45 8.99 -10.79
CA VAL A 326 8.31 7.74 -11.57
C VAL A 326 7.45 6.69 -10.85
N PRO A 327 6.19 7.01 -10.50
CA PRO A 327 5.32 6.10 -9.74
C PRO A 327 5.06 4.77 -10.47
N GLY A 328 5.06 4.78 -11.79
CA GLY A 328 4.84 3.60 -12.63
C GLY A 328 5.99 2.59 -12.62
N TRP A 329 7.19 2.97 -12.17
CA TRP A 329 8.34 2.06 -12.16
C TRP A 329 8.32 1.05 -11.02
N ARG A 330 7.43 1.24 -10.06
CA ARG A 330 7.21 0.30 -8.96
C ARG A 330 8.49 -0.12 -8.25
N MET A 331 9.30 0.85 -7.79
CA MET A 331 10.49 0.61 -6.97
C MET A 331 10.34 1.30 -5.62
N GLY A 332 10.51 0.52 -4.55
CA GLY A 332 10.50 0.97 -3.17
C GLY A 332 11.45 0.15 -2.31
N TRP A 333 11.47 0.44 -1.03
CA TRP A 333 12.34 -0.21 -0.05
C TRP A 333 11.78 -0.11 1.35
N ILE A 334 12.21 -1.05 2.19
CA ILE A 334 12.10 -1.01 3.64
C ILE A 334 13.51 -0.78 4.17
N LEU A 335 13.68 0.20 5.06
CA LEU A 335 14.89 0.44 5.83
C LEU A 335 14.65 -0.02 7.27
N ILE A 336 15.46 -0.95 7.77
CA ILE A 336 15.30 -1.57 9.09
C ILE A 336 16.22 -0.84 10.08
N HIS A 337 15.64 0.00 10.93
CA HIS A 337 16.36 0.72 11.97
C HIS A 337 16.14 0.04 13.32
N ASP A 338 17.10 -0.79 13.72
CA ASP A 338 17.04 -1.56 14.96
C ASP A 338 18.39 -1.56 15.69
N ARG A 339 18.69 -0.44 16.35
CA ARG A 339 19.98 -0.24 17.05
C ARG A 339 20.09 -0.96 18.38
N ARG A 340 19.01 -1.60 18.85
CA ARG A 340 18.96 -2.37 20.09
C ARG A 340 18.64 -3.83 19.89
N ASP A 341 18.65 -4.29 18.65
CA ASP A 341 18.35 -5.67 18.28
C ASP A 341 17.00 -6.17 18.83
N ILE A 342 15.99 -5.28 18.83
CA ILE A 342 14.62 -5.58 19.29
C ILE A 342 13.88 -6.43 18.27
N PHE A 343 14.04 -6.14 16.98
CA PHE A 343 13.50 -6.95 15.89
C PHE A 343 14.26 -8.26 15.69
N GLY A 344 15.52 -8.29 16.13
CA GLY A 344 16.41 -9.45 15.98
C GLY A 344 16.48 -9.95 14.54
N ASN A 345 16.80 -11.24 14.41
CA ASN A 345 16.77 -11.90 13.11
C ASN A 345 15.35 -12.26 12.66
N GLU A 346 14.40 -12.39 13.56
CA GLU A 346 13.04 -12.88 13.25
C GLU A 346 12.29 -11.98 12.28
N ILE A 347 12.33 -10.68 12.48
CA ILE A 347 11.68 -9.71 11.57
C ILE A 347 12.42 -9.64 10.23
N ARG A 348 13.76 -9.67 10.23
CA ARG A 348 14.57 -9.68 8.99
C ARG A 348 14.30 -10.92 8.15
N ASP A 349 14.30 -12.09 8.78
CA ASP A 349 14.00 -13.38 8.13
C ASP A 349 12.55 -13.42 7.66
N GLY A 350 11.62 -12.88 8.47
CA GLY A 350 10.21 -12.74 8.12
C GLY A 350 10.01 -11.90 6.86
N LEU A 351 10.61 -10.72 6.77
CA LEU A 351 10.58 -9.85 5.60
C LEU A 351 11.20 -10.55 4.36
N THR A 352 12.32 -11.26 4.55
CA THR A 352 12.96 -12.04 3.49
C THR A 352 12.03 -13.14 2.97
N LYS A 353 11.37 -13.89 3.85
CA LYS A 353 10.40 -14.93 3.46
C LYS A 353 9.20 -14.34 2.74
N LEU A 354 8.65 -13.23 3.23
CA LEU A 354 7.51 -12.56 2.61
C LEU A 354 7.85 -11.98 1.23
N SER A 355 9.07 -11.46 1.03
CA SER A 355 9.52 -10.96 -0.29
C SER A 355 9.54 -12.04 -1.37
N GLN A 356 9.66 -13.32 -0.98
CA GLN A 356 9.62 -14.46 -1.92
C GLN A 356 8.25 -14.67 -2.56
N ARG A 357 7.17 -14.07 -2.03
CA ARG A 357 5.82 -14.20 -2.59
C ARG A 357 5.71 -13.69 -4.02
N ILE A 358 6.53 -12.71 -4.40
CA ILE A 358 6.60 -12.14 -5.75
C ILE A 358 8.00 -12.24 -6.37
N LEU A 359 8.97 -12.89 -5.71
CA LEU A 359 10.37 -13.02 -6.13
C LEU A 359 11.11 -11.68 -6.26
N GLY A 360 10.68 -10.66 -5.54
CA GLY A 360 11.28 -9.33 -5.53
C GLY A 360 10.79 -8.39 -6.63
N PRO A 361 11.23 -7.12 -6.60
CA PRO A 361 10.82 -6.09 -7.57
C PRO A 361 11.57 -6.20 -8.90
N CYS A 362 11.16 -5.37 -9.88
CA CYS A 362 11.73 -5.32 -11.23
C CYS A 362 13.25 -5.12 -11.21
N THR A 363 13.98 -6.07 -11.80
CA THR A 363 15.44 -6.10 -11.81
C THR A 363 16.07 -4.99 -12.65
N LEU A 364 15.45 -4.55 -13.74
CA LEU A 364 15.91 -3.43 -14.54
C LEU A 364 15.98 -2.13 -13.72
N VAL A 365 14.92 -1.86 -12.94
CA VAL A 365 14.91 -0.67 -12.07
C VAL A 365 15.95 -0.78 -10.96
N GLN A 366 16.14 -1.99 -10.41
CA GLN A 366 17.22 -2.23 -9.44
C GLN A 366 18.60 -1.91 -10.04
N GLY A 367 18.83 -2.30 -11.30
CA GLY A 367 20.10 -2.04 -12.01
C GLY A 367 20.35 -0.53 -12.23
N ALA A 368 19.31 0.25 -12.33
CA ALA A 368 19.40 1.71 -12.50
C ALA A 368 19.57 2.48 -11.17
N LEU A 369 19.27 1.87 -10.00
CA LEU A 369 19.20 2.57 -8.71
C LEU A 369 20.46 3.37 -8.38
N LYS A 370 21.66 2.82 -8.59
CA LYS A 370 22.91 3.53 -8.35
C LYS A 370 22.96 4.86 -9.09
N SER A 371 22.72 4.83 -10.39
CA SER A 371 22.76 6.05 -11.22
C SER A 371 21.66 7.02 -10.84
N ILE A 372 20.45 6.54 -10.57
CA ILE A 372 19.32 7.37 -10.15
C ILE A 372 19.64 8.09 -8.84
N LEU A 373 20.09 7.38 -7.82
CA LEU A 373 20.35 7.95 -6.50
C LEU A 373 21.54 8.91 -6.49
N CYS A 374 22.59 8.61 -7.27
CA CYS A 374 23.84 9.39 -7.24
C CYS A 374 23.89 10.52 -8.26
N ARG A 375 23.21 10.39 -9.42
CA ARG A 375 23.38 11.32 -10.56
C ARG A 375 22.23 12.29 -10.73
N THR A 376 21.04 12.02 -10.17
CA THR A 376 19.92 12.99 -10.27
C THR A 376 20.37 14.33 -9.70
N PRO A 377 20.37 15.40 -10.51
CA PRO A 377 20.95 16.67 -10.10
C PRO A 377 20.08 17.38 -9.06
N ARG A 378 20.69 18.10 -8.13
CA ARG A 378 19.97 18.82 -7.07
C ARG A 378 18.97 19.84 -7.62
N VAL A 379 19.28 20.43 -8.78
CA VAL A 379 18.39 21.40 -9.44
C VAL A 379 17.03 20.79 -9.80
N PHE A 380 16.98 19.50 -10.17
CA PHE A 380 15.74 18.79 -10.44
C PHE A 380 14.80 18.81 -9.21
N TYR A 381 15.32 18.44 -8.05
CA TYR A 381 14.53 18.47 -6.80
C TYR A 381 14.12 19.90 -6.42
N HIS A 382 15.03 20.85 -6.57
CA HIS A 382 14.74 22.25 -6.27
C HIS A 382 13.62 22.80 -7.17
N ASN A 383 13.70 22.58 -8.47
CA ASN A 383 12.68 23.04 -9.41
C ASN A 383 11.31 22.39 -9.13
N THR A 384 11.30 21.08 -8.87
CA THR A 384 10.06 20.36 -8.51
C THR A 384 9.44 20.93 -7.25
N LEU A 385 10.23 21.16 -6.20
CA LEU A 385 9.73 21.70 -4.93
C LEU A 385 9.28 23.15 -5.06
N SER A 386 9.99 23.97 -5.80
CA SER A 386 9.61 25.37 -6.07
C SER A 386 8.26 25.44 -6.81
N PHE A 387 8.07 24.58 -7.81
CA PHE A 387 6.79 24.48 -8.53
C PHE A 387 5.66 24.04 -7.60
N LEU A 388 5.87 22.99 -6.78
CA LEU A 388 4.85 22.52 -5.85
C LEU A 388 4.49 23.57 -4.80
N LYS A 389 5.49 24.31 -4.28
CA LYS A 389 5.27 25.40 -3.33
C LYS A 389 4.50 26.54 -3.96
N SER A 390 4.85 26.96 -5.18
CA SER A 390 4.11 28.01 -5.90
C SER A 390 2.64 27.65 -6.06
N ASN A 391 2.35 26.43 -6.51
CA ASN A 391 0.98 25.95 -6.64
C ASN A 391 0.25 25.83 -5.29
N ALA A 392 0.95 25.42 -4.22
CA ALA A 392 0.39 25.36 -2.89
C ALA A 392 -0.01 26.75 -2.38
N ASP A 393 0.89 27.71 -2.50
CA ASP A 393 0.68 29.11 -2.06
C ASP A 393 -0.49 29.75 -2.84
N LEU A 394 -0.52 29.54 -4.17
CA LEU A 394 -1.58 30.01 -5.05
C LEU A 394 -2.93 29.42 -4.67
N CYS A 395 -3.00 28.08 -4.57
CA CYS A 395 -4.24 27.37 -4.25
C CYS A 395 -4.74 27.75 -2.85
N TYR A 396 -3.85 27.79 -1.86
CA TYR A 396 -4.19 28.22 -0.51
C TYR A 396 -4.76 29.64 -0.49
N GLY A 397 -4.04 30.59 -1.10
CA GLY A 397 -4.46 32.00 -1.12
C GLY A 397 -5.83 32.22 -1.80
N ALA A 398 -6.05 31.53 -2.93
CA ALA A 398 -7.33 31.60 -3.64
C ALA A 398 -8.48 31.00 -2.84
N LEU A 399 -8.30 29.80 -2.29
CA LEU A 399 -9.37 29.11 -1.55
C LEU A 399 -9.64 29.72 -0.16
N ALA A 400 -8.64 30.33 0.48
CA ALA A 400 -8.80 31.02 1.76
C ALA A 400 -9.66 32.31 1.66
N ALA A 401 -9.78 32.85 0.45
CA ALA A 401 -10.62 34.02 0.19
C ALA A 401 -12.11 33.65 -0.03
N ILE A 402 -12.44 32.35 -0.15
CA ILE A 402 -13.81 31.89 -0.43
C ILE A 402 -14.55 31.65 0.89
N PRO A 403 -15.67 32.34 1.15
CA PRO A 403 -16.49 32.08 2.33
C PRO A 403 -16.96 30.62 2.40
N GLY A 404 -16.94 30.04 3.59
CA GLY A 404 -17.33 28.65 3.82
C GLY A 404 -16.22 27.61 3.52
N LEU A 405 -15.03 28.02 3.03
CA LEU A 405 -13.89 27.14 2.86
C LEU A 405 -12.75 27.48 3.83
N ARG A 406 -12.12 26.45 4.37
CA ARG A 406 -10.98 26.56 5.28
C ARG A 406 -9.79 25.70 4.80
N PRO A 407 -9.00 26.18 3.85
CA PRO A 407 -7.79 25.49 3.43
C PRO A 407 -6.74 25.52 4.55
N ILE A 408 -5.97 24.42 4.68
CA ILE A 408 -4.84 24.34 5.61
C ILE A 408 -3.55 24.33 4.81
N HIS A 409 -2.69 25.33 5.04
CA HIS A 409 -1.47 25.51 4.26
C HIS A 409 -0.53 24.30 4.40
N PRO A 410 -0.15 23.64 3.31
CA PRO A 410 0.74 22.48 3.36
C PRO A 410 2.20 22.92 3.58
N SER A 411 2.97 22.05 4.23
CA SER A 411 4.40 22.24 4.45
C SER A 411 5.27 21.35 3.56
N GLY A 412 4.65 20.45 2.80
CA GLY A 412 5.33 19.51 1.91
C GLY A 412 4.38 18.54 1.21
N ALA A 413 4.91 17.44 0.71
CA ALA A 413 4.24 16.46 -0.12
C ALA A 413 3.63 17.08 -1.40
N MET A 414 2.43 16.68 -1.81
CA MET A 414 1.79 17.09 -3.06
C MET A 414 0.29 17.40 -2.86
N TYR A 415 -0.13 17.69 -1.63
CA TYR A 415 -1.54 17.77 -1.26
C TYR A 415 -1.84 18.98 -0.40
N LEU A 416 -3.07 19.47 -0.54
CA LEU A 416 -3.67 20.48 0.31
C LEU A 416 -5.04 20.00 0.74
N MET A 417 -5.35 20.10 2.03
CA MET A 417 -6.66 19.80 2.60
C MET A 417 -7.48 21.09 2.78
N VAL A 418 -8.74 21.03 2.39
CA VAL A 418 -9.68 22.15 2.48
C VAL A 418 -10.89 21.73 3.30
N GLY A 419 -11.12 22.37 4.42
CA GLY A 419 -12.35 22.19 5.20
C GLY A 419 -13.54 22.86 4.52
N ILE A 420 -14.70 22.25 4.64
CA ILE A 420 -15.99 22.77 4.19
C ILE A 420 -16.81 23.08 5.43
N GLU A 421 -17.23 24.31 5.59
CA GLU A 421 -18.18 24.74 6.64
C GLU A 421 -19.58 24.38 6.17
N MET A 422 -19.97 23.12 6.39
CA MET A 422 -21.21 22.54 5.84
C MET A 422 -22.48 23.31 6.24
N GLU A 423 -22.44 24.05 7.33
CA GLU A 423 -23.54 24.95 7.74
C GLU A 423 -23.83 26.06 6.72
N HIS A 424 -22.86 26.40 5.88
CA HIS A 424 -23.01 27.38 4.80
C HIS A 424 -23.40 26.74 3.46
N PHE A 425 -23.44 25.42 3.39
CA PHE A 425 -23.81 24.67 2.18
C PHE A 425 -24.91 23.64 2.47
N PRO A 426 -26.10 24.08 2.95
CA PRO A 426 -27.14 23.19 3.46
C PRO A 426 -27.79 22.28 2.41
N GLU A 427 -27.50 22.51 1.14
CA GLU A 427 -27.95 21.67 0.03
C GLU A 427 -27.25 20.33 -0.05
N PHE A 428 -26.07 20.22 0.58
CA PHE A 428 -25.23 19.00 0.54
C PHE A 428 -25.22 18.32 1.91
N GLU A 429 -25.44 17.00 1.93
CA GLU A 429 -25.39 16.25 3.18
C GLU A 429 -23.95 16.06 3.70
N ASN A 430 -22.96 16.01 2.80
CA ASN A 430 -21.58 15.70 3.13
C ASN A 430 -20.60 16.13 2.04
N ASP A 431 -19.30 15.94 2.32
CA ASP A 431 -18.18 16.25 1.40
C ASP A 431 -18.22 15.44 0.08
N VAL A 432 -18.86 14.27 0.07
CA VAL A 432 -19.01 13.46 -1.16
C VAL A 432 -19.98 14.15 -2.11
N GLU A 433 -21.16 14.53 -1.63
CA GLU A 433 -22.16 15.25 -2.44
C GLU A 433 -21.62 16.59 -2.92
N PHE A 434 -20.96 17.35 -2.03
CA PHE A 434 -20.32 18.61 -2.39
C PHE A 434 -19.33 18.44 -3.55
N THR A 435 -18.46 17.44 -3.46
CA THR A 435 -17.44 17.20 -4.51
C THR A 435 -18.03 16.59 -5.79
N GLU A 436 -19.09 15.80 -5.71
CA GLU A 436 -19.81 15.28 -6.88
C GLU A 436 -20.52 16.42 -7.63
N GLN A 437 -21.17 17.33 -6.90
CA GLN A 437 -21.84 18.49 -7.53
C GLN A 437 -20.82 19.46 -8.14
N LEU A 438 -19.67 19.66 -7.50
CA LEU A 438 -18.54 20.41 -8.06
C LEU A 438 -18.07 19.82 -9.41
N VAL A 439 -18.07 18.49 -9.55
CA VAL A 439 -17.79 17.83 -10.84
C VAL A 439 -18.92 18.11 -11.83
N ALA A 440 -20.18 17.98 -11.42
CA ALA A 440 -21.33 18.16 -12.29
C ALA A 440 -21.41 19.57 -12.91
N GLU A 441 -21.13 20.58 -12.12
CA GLU A 441 -21.29 21.98 -12.55
C GLU A 441 -20.01 22.58 -13.11
N GLN A 442 -18.89 22.27 -12.48
CA GLN A 442 -17.63 22.94 -12.76
C GLN A 442 -16.57 22.06 -13.43
N SER A 443 -16.82 20.75 -13.55
CA SER A 443 -15.84 19.80 -14.06
C SER A 443 -14.50 19.87 -13.31
N VAL A 444 -14.53 20.14 -12.00
CA VAL A 444 -13.37 20.10 -11.09
C VAL A 444 -13.52 18.90 -10.16
N HIS A 445 -12.58 17.97 -10.22
CA HIS A 445 -12.63 16.73 -9.45
C HIS A 445 -11.63 16.76 -8.30
N CYS A 446 -12.07 17.19 -7.13
CA CYS A 446 -11.37 17.04 -5.85
C CYS A 446 -11.71 15.68 -5.21
N LEU A 447 -10.91 15.23 -4.25
CA LEU A 447 -11.17 13.97 -3.56
C LEU A 447 -11.84 14.26 -2.20
N PRO A 448 -13.09 13.80 -1.94
CA PRO A 448 -13.73 13.98 -0.64
C PRO A 448 -12.95 13.27 0.46
N ALA A 449 -12.79 13.91 1.61
CA ALA A 449 -11.91 13.40 2.64
C ALA A 449 -12.56 12.32 3.52
N THR A 450 -13.83 12.03 3.33
CA THR A 450 -14.49 10.81 3.83
C THR A 450 -13.71 9.55 3.45
N CYS A 451 -13.02 9.51 2.28
CA CYS A 451 -12.16 8.38 1.91
C CYS A 451 -10.88 8.24 2.77
N PHE A 452 -10.57 9.25 3.59
CA PHE A 452 -9.50 9.28 4.59
C PHE A 452 -10.04 9.20 6.02
N GLU A 453 -11.32 8.81 6.20
CA GLU A 453 -12.05 8.78 7.49
C GLU A 453 -12.18 10.18 8.15
N TYR A 454 -12.19 11.26 7.34
CA TYR A 454 -12.22 12.63 7.84
C TYR A 454 -13.21 13.49 7.06
N PRO A 455 -14.54 13.37 7.34
CA PRO A 455 -15.58 14.07 6.60
C PRO A 455 -15.50 15.60 6.71
N ASN A 456 -16.24 16.28 5.86
CA ASN A 456 -16.34 17.74 5.75
C ASN A 456 -15.03 18.41 5.31
N PHE A 457 -14.20 17.67 4.57
CA PHE A 457 -13.00 18.17 3.90
C PHE A 457 -12.94 17.61 2.48
N PHE A 458 -12.17 18.26 1.62
CA PHE A 458 -11.69 17.66 0.39
C PHE A 458 -10.18 17.86 0.23
N ARG A 459 -9.57 16.97 -0.52
CA ARG A 459 -8.14 17.04 -0.84
C ARG A 459 -7.93 17.55 -2.26
N VAL A 460 -7.00 18.49 -2.42
CA VAL A 460 -6.49 19.01 -3.69
C VAL A 460 -5.10 18.47 -3.95
N VAL A 461 -4.84 17.97 -5.18
CA VAL A 461 -3.51 17.59 -5.66
C VAL A 461 -2.89 18.80 -6.37
N ILE A 462 -1.71 19.23 -5.91
CA ILE A 462 -1.06 20.47 -6.36
C ILE A 462 -0.02 20.27 -7.48
N THR A 463 -0.06 19.13 -8.19
CA THR A 463 0.90 18.79 -9.26
C THR A 463 0.47 19.23 -10.65
N VAL A 464 -0.69 19.85 -10.79
CA VAL A 464 -1.23 20.30 -12.07
C VAL A 464 -0.51 21.56 -12.58
N PRO A 465 -0.51 21.85 -13.88
CA PRO A 465 -0.01 23.13 -14.39
C PRO A 465 -0.64 24.34 -13.69
N GLU A 466 0.13 25.39 -13.43
CA GLU A 466 -0.32 26.59 -12.70
C GLU A 466 -1.59 27.20 -13.30
N VAL A 467 -1.65 27.29 -14.62
CA VAL A 467 -2.84 27.81 -15.34
C VAL A 467 -4.09 26.99 -15.02
N MET A 468 -3.95 25.65 -14.93
CA MET A 468 -5.07 24.78 -14.56
C MET A 468 -5.42 24.89 -13.07
N MET A 469 -4.45 25.16 -12.21
CA MET A 469 -4.69 25.41 -10.80
C MET A 469 -5.48 26.70 -10.60
N LEU A 470 -5.11 27.79 -11.27
CA LEU A 470 -5.84 29.08 -11.27
C LEU A 470 -7.28 28.89 -11.75
N GLU A 471 -7.45 28.19 -12.86
CA GLU A 471 -8.77 27.89 -13.42
C GLU A 471 -9.62 27.04 -12.45
N ALA A 472 -9.03 26.04 -11.83
CA ALA A 472 -9.73 25.20 -10.84
C ALA A 472 -10.18 26.03 -9.64
N CYS A 473 -9.32 26.90 -9.10
CA CYS A 473 -9.66 27.78 -7.98
C CYS A 473 -10.80 28.74 -8.34
N SER A 474 -10.76 29.36 -9.54
CA SER A 474 -11.82 30.23 -10.04
C SER A 474 -13.17 29.49 -10.15
N ARG A 475 -13.16 28.25 -10.65
CA ARG A 475 -14.37 27.42 -10.76
C ARG A 475 -14.90 26.98 -9.40
N ILE A 476 -14.03 26.67 -8.44
CA ILE A 476 -14.42 26.37 -7.06
C ILE A 476 -15.06 27.62 -6.43
N GLN A 477 -14.51 28.80 -6.69
CA GLN A 477 -15.07 30.07 -6.23
C GLN A 477 -16.48 30.29 -6.82
N GLU A 478 -16.63 30.17 -8.14
CA GLU A 478 -17.94 30.29 -8.81
C GLU A 478 -18.98 29.33 -8.22
N PHE A 479 -18.57 28.08 -7.95
CA PHE A 479 -19.43 27.07 -7.33
C PHE A 479 -19.84 27.47 -5.91
N CYS A 480 -18.87 27.86 -5.08
CA CYS A 480 -19.19 28.27 -3.71
C CYS A 480 -20.04 29.50 -3.65
N GLU A 481 -19.83 30.51 -4.51
CA GLU A 481 -20.67 31.72 -4.59
C GLU A 481 -22.13 31.39 -4.93
N GLN A 482 -22.41 30.35 -5.71
CA GLN A 482 -23.75 29.93 -6.10
C GLN A 482 -24.48 29.15 -4.98
N HIS A 483 -23.73 28.44 -4.13
CA HIS A 483 -24.26 27.52 -3.11
C HIS A 483 -24.04 28.01 -1.67
N TYR A 484 -23.39 29.16 -1.48
CA TYR A 484 -23.15 29.72 -0.15
C TYR A 484 -24.41 30.38 0.43
N HIS A 485 -24.77 29.95 1.63
CA HIS A 485 -25.85 30.56 2.41
C HIS A 485 -25.30 31.19 3.68
N CYS A 486 -25.62 32.47 3.92
CA CYS A 486 -25.31 33.12 5.18
C CYS A 486 -26.08 32.44 6.31
N ALA A 487 -25.43 32.07 7.42
CA ALA A 487 -26.11 31.52 8.58
C ALA A 487 -27.11 32.54 9.13
N GLU A 488 -28.35 32.10 9.40
CA GLU A 488 -29.40 32.95 9.99
C GLU A 488 -28.88 33.51 11.32
N GLY A 489 -28.55 34.82 11.34
CA GLY A 489 -28.08 35.55 12.54
C GLY A 489 -26.90 36.50 12.32
N SER A 490 -26.22 36.46 11.16
CA SER A 490 -25.07 37.33 10.86
C SER A 490 -25.29 38.27 9.66
N GLN A 491 -26.52 38.78 9.50
CA GLN A 491 -26.86 39.71 8.41
C GLN A 491 -26.07 41.03 8.41
N GLU A 492 -25.35 41.36 9.49
CA GLU A 492 -24.56 42.61 9.57
C GLU A 492 -23.15 42.52 8.94
N GLU A 493 -22.62 41.32 8.62
CA GLU A 493 -21.30 41.14 8.04
C GLU A 493 -21.28 40.88 6.51
N CYS A 494 -22.42 40.55 5.90
CA CYS A 494 -22.52 40.29 4.46
C CYS A 494 -22.62 41.55 3.58
N ASP A 495 -22.91 42.71 4.15
CA ASP A 495 -23.07 44.00 3.42
C ASP A 495 -21.83 44.91 3.50
N LYS A 496 -20.68 44.44 3.90
CA LYS A 496 -19.40 45.13 3.90
C LYS A 496 -18.37 44.45 3.00
#